data_6e213a43bf74cdb01b69f4ee478d323e
#
_entry.id   6e213a43bf74cdb01b69f4ee478d323e
#
_cell.length_a   1.000
_cell.length_b   1.000
_cell.length_c   1.000
_cell.angle_alpha   90.00
_cell.angle_beta   90.00
_cell.angle_gamma   90.00
#
_symmetry.space_group_name_H-M   'P 1'
#
loop_
_entity.id
_entity.type
_entity.pdbx_description
1 polymer ?
#
loop_
_entity_poly.entity_id
_entity_poly.type
_entity_poly.pdbx_seq_one_letter_code
_entity_poly.pdbx_strand_id
1 'polypeptide(L)'
;MSGIGKTSLAVALKYDERSAPKVVAVGRGELGQRIIDTAREHGVPLETNASLAEALSTVEVETEIPRELYVAVATILAFILRVSESVPPVQARPLRP
;
A
#
# COMPACT_ATOMS: atom_id res chain seq x y z
N MET A 1 -7.14 -5.34 23.59
CA MET A 1 -6.77 -5.15 23.39
C MET A 1 -6.58 -4.30 23.19
N SER A 2 -6.77 -4.16 23.34
CA SER A 2 -6.57 -3.29 23.30
C SER A 2 -5.71 -2.48 22.80
N GLY A 3 -4.86 -2.29 22.92
CA GLY A 3 -3.92 -1.42 22.30
C GLY A 3 -3.94 -1.45 20.81
N ILE A 4 -4.44 -2.50 20.27
CA ILE A 4 -4.48 -2.68 18.83
C ILE A 4 -5.24 -1.55 18.14
N GLY A 5 -6.43 -1.29 18.61
CA GLY A 5 -7.23 -0.26 17.97
C GLY A 5 -6.59 1.10 18.08
N LYS A 6 -5.91 1.36 19.18
CA LYS A 6 -5.31 2.67 19.39
C LYS A 6 -4.15 2.93 18.46
N THR A 7 -3.43 1.89 18.11
CA THR A 7 -2.22 2.06 17.32
C THR A 7 -2.42 1.81 15.85
N SER A 8 -3.62 1.42 15.45
CA SER A 8 -3.87 1.18 14.03
C SER A 8 -3.70 2.46 13.24
N LEU A 9 -2.85 2.37 12.25
CA LEU A 9 -2.65 3.46 11.32
C LEU A 9 -2.56 2.83 9.94
N ALA A 10 -3.45 3.22 9.06
CA ALA A 10 -3.44 2.70 7.70
C ALA A 10 -3.34 3.85 6.72
N VAL A 11 -2.54 3.64 5.69
CA VAL A 11 -2.40 4.59 4.61
C VAL A 11 -2.65 3.82 3.33
N ALA A 12 -3.60 4.31 2.54
CA ALA A 12 -3.93 3.69 1.27
C ALA A 12 -3.24 4.46 0.15
N LEU A 13 -2.62 3.71 -0.75
CA LEU A 13 -1.91 4.29 -1.87
C LEU A 13 -2.52 3.82 -3.17
N LYS A 14 -2.51 4.70 -4.14
CA LYS A 14 -2.91 4.35 -5.50
C LYS A 14 -1.71 4.49 -6.41
N TYR A 15 -1.45 3.45 -7.19
CA TYR A 15 -0.29 3.43 -8.06
C TYR A 15 -0.69 2.89 -9.42
N ASP A 16 -0.56 3.73 -10.44
CA ASP A 16 -0.93 3.33 -11.80
C ASP A 16 0.27 3.16 -12.70
N GLU A 17 1.47 3.19 -12.14
CA GLU A 17 2.72 2.94 -12.85
C GLU A 17 3.14 4.06 -13.80
N ARG A 18 2.38 5.13 -13.87
CA ARG A 18 2.75 6.27 -14.72
C ARG A 18 3.39 7.38 -13.95
N SER A 19 3.09 7.47 -12.67
CA SER A 19 3.63 8.53 -11.84
C SER A 19 3.88 7.94 -10.47
N ALA A 20 4.37 8.77 -9.56
CA ALA A 20 4.61 8.33 -8.19
C ALA A 20 3.29 7.91 -7.55
N PRO A 21 3.34 6.98 -6.59
CA PRO A 21 2.14 6.61 -5.88
C PRO A 21 1.53 7.81 -5.18
N LYS A 22 0.23 7.77 -5.01
CA LYS A 22 -0.52 8.87 -4.42
C LYS A 22 -1.21 8.37 -3.16
N VAL A 23 -1.17 9.18 -2.09
CA VAL A 23 -1.91 8.85 -0.87
C VAL A 23 -3.37 9.17 -1.12
N VAL A 24 -4.23 8.16 -0.97
CA VAL A 24 -5.66 8.38 -1.20
C VAL A 24 -6.48 8.28 0.08
N ALA A 25 -5.93 7.73 1.14
CA ALA A 25 -6.64 7.67 2.42
C ALA A 25 -5.66 7.48 3.55
N VAL A 26 -5.95 8.09 4.68
CA VAL A 26 -5.19 7.92 5.90
C VAL A 26 -6.19 7.78 7.03
N GLY A 27 -5.98 6.80 7.90
CA GLY A 27 -6.87 6.63 9.03
C GLY A 27 -6.16 6.04 10.23
N ARG A 28 -6.57 6.48 11.41
CA ARG A 28 -6.05 5.96 12.67
C ARG A 28 -7.19 5.36 13.45
N GLY A 29 -6.86 4.39 14.30
CA GLY A 29 -7.84 3.74 15.14
C GLY A 29 -8.89 3.03 14.33
N GLU A 30 -10.13 3.29 14.61
CA GLU A 30 -11.24 2.65 13.91
C GLU A 30 -11.21 2.92 12.42
N LEU A 31 -10.88 4.13 12.05
CA LEU A 31 -10.81 4.46 10.63
C LEU A 31 -9.70 3.69 9.96
N GLY A 32 -8.56 3.57 10.63
CA GLY A 32 -7.47 2.77 10.09
C GLY A 32 -7.88 1.33 9.91
N GLN A 33 -8.58 0.76 10.89
CA GLN A 33 -9.02 -0.60 10.79
C GLN A 33 -10.01 -0.78 9.65
N ARG A 34 -10.87 0.22 9.44
CA ARG A 34 -11.83 0.16 8.36
C ARG A 34 -11.14 0.18 7.00
N ILE A 35 -10.08 0.97 6.87
CA ILE A 35 -9.31 0.99 5.64
C ILE A 35 -8.70 -0.38 5.38
N ILE A 36 -8.15 -1.01 6.42
CA ILE A 36 -7.55 -2.33 6.29
C ILE A 36 -8.60 -3.35 5.88
N ASP A 37 -9.74 -3.34 6.54
CA ASP A 37 -10.80 -4.30 6.24
C ASP A 37 -11.29 -4.14 4.80
N THR A 38 -11.47 -2.91 4.36
CA THR A 38 -11.90 -2.65 2.99
C THR A 38 -10.88 -3.17 1.99
N ALA A 39 -9.59 -2.95 2.29
CA ALA A 39 -8.54 -3.45 1.42
C ALA A 39 -8.60 -4.97 1.30
N ARG A 40 -8.82 -5.65 2.43
CA ARG A 40 -8.92 -7.11 2.39
C ARG A 40 -10.11 -7.58 1.57
N GLU A 41 -11.24 -6.89 1.72
CA GLU A 41 -12.43 -7.26 0.98
C GLU A 41 -12.24 -7.16 -0.51
N HIS A 42 -11.41 -6.23 -0.94
CA HIS A 42 -11.22 -5.99 -2.36
C HIS A 42 -9.93 -6.58 -2.90
N GLY A 43 -9.25 -7.38 -2.09
CA GLY A 43 -8.04 -8.03 -2.56
C GLY A 43 -6.88 -7.08 -2.76
N VAL A 44 -6.88 -5.94 -2.10
CA VAL A 44 -5.79 -4.99 -2.19
C VAL A 44 -4.64 -5.49 -1.32
N PRO A 45 -3.42 -5.54 -1.85
CA PRO A 45 -2.29 -6.00 -1.05
C PRO A 45 -2.05 -5.12 0.16
N LEU A 46 -1.66 -5.75 1.26
CA LEU A 46 -1.40 -5.05 2.50
C LEU A 46 0.04 -5.33 2.94
N GLU A 47 0.67 -4.31 3.45
CA GLU A 47 2.02 -4.41 3.96
C GLU A 47 2.08 -3.74 5.32
N THR A 48 2.74 -4.36 6.28
CA THR A 48 2.85 -3.82 7.63
C THR A 48 4.21 -3.17 7.79
N ASN A 49 4.21 -1.85 7.99
CA ASN A 49 5.44 -1.10 8.18
C ASN A 49 5.08 0.18 8.92
N ALA A 50 5.21 0.13 10.25
CA ALA A 50 4.76 1.23 11.10
C ALA A 50 5.51 2.52 10.79
N SER A 51 6.82 2.45 10.62
CA SER A 51 7.59 3.65 10.36
C SER A 51 7.20 4.31 9.07
N LEU A 52 7.01 3.51 8.03
CA LEU A 52 6.63 4.06 6.75
C LEU A 52 5.21 4.62 6.79
N ALA A 53 4.31 3.94 7.47
CA ALA A 53 2.95 4.43 7.60
C ALA A 53 2.92 5.78 8.30
N GLU A 54 3.72 5.95 9.36
CA GLU A 54 3.78 7.23 10.04
C GLU A 54 4.30 8.32 9.13
N ALA A 55 5.34 8.02 8.38
CA ALA A 55 5.87 9.03 7.46
C ALA A 55 4.86 9.39 6.39
N LEU A 56 4.18 8.39 5.85
CA LEU A 56 3.20 8.64 4.80
C LEU A 56 1.96 9.36 5.32
N SER A 57 1.65 9.21 6.61
CA SER A 57 0.45 9.83 7.17
C SER A 57 0.54 11.34 7.18
N THR A 58 1.73 11.90 7.00
CA THR A 58 1.90 13.35 6.94
C THR A 58 1.70 13.91 5.55
N VAL A 59 1.55 13.04 4.56
CA VAL A 59 1.34 13.48 3.18
C VAL A 59 -0.12 13.82 2.99
N GLU A 60 -0.39 14.91 2.29
CA GLU A 60 -1.76 15.28 2.01
C GLU A 60 -2.45 14.26 1.13
N VAL A 61 -3.70 13.96 1.47
CA VAL A 61 -4.49 13.03 0.68
C VAL A 61 -4.66 13.58 -0.73
N GLU A 62 -4.62 12.72 -1.71
CA GLU A 62 -4.69 13.02 -3.14
C GLU A 62 -3.42 13.65 -3.67
N THR A 63 -2.32 13.49 -2.94
CA THR A 63 -1.02 14.03 -3.33
C THR A 63 -0.04 12.89 -3.53
N GLU A 64 0.84 13.04 -4.48
CA GLU A 64 1.91 12.06 -4.68
C GLU A 64 2.84 12.06 -3.49
N ILE A 65 3.40 10.88 -3.19
CA ILE A 65 4.32 10.78 -2.08
C ILE A 65 5.60 11.57 -2.40
N PRO A 66 6.23 12.13 -1.37
CA PRO A 66 7.45 12.88 -1.61
C PRO A 66 8.61 11.97 -1.98
N ARG A 67 9.59 12.58 -2.60
CA ARG A 67 10.74 11.84 -3.09
C ARG A 67 11.44 11.07 -1.98
N GLU A 68 11.46 11.63 -0.79
CA GLU A 68 12.15 11.01 0.34
C GLU A 68 11.57 9.65 0.69
N LEU A 69 10.29 9.45 0.41
CA LEU A 69 9.63 8.19 0.74
C LEU A 69 9.54 7.26 -0.46
N TYR A 70 9.94 7.74 -1.62
CA TYR A 70 9.73 7.00 -2.85
C TYR A 70 10.46 5.66 -2.86
N VAL A 71 11.71 5.66 -2.41
CA VAL A 71 12.50 4.43 -2.46
C VAL A 71 11.88 3.35 -1.58
N ALA A 72 11.46 3.74 -0.37
CA ALA A 72 10.85 2.77 0.54
C ALA A 72 9.57 2.20 -0.03
N VAL A 73 8.72 3.07 -0.57
CA VAL A 73 7.45 2.62 -1.13
C VAL A 73 7.70 1.79 -2.39
N ALA A 74 8.65 2.21 -3.22
CA ALA A 74 8.93 1.48 -4.46
C ALA A 74 9.42 0.07 -4.16
N THR A 75 10.20 -0.11 -3.11
CA THR A 75 10.68 -1.43 -2.73
C THR A 75 9.51 -2.35 -2.40
N ILE A 76 8.55 -1.83 -1.65
CA ILE A 76 7.38 -2.60 -1.27
C ILE A 76 6.54 -2.92 -2.50
N LEU A 77 6.31 -1.92 -3.36
CA LEU A 77 5.52 -2.14 -4.55
C LEU A 77 6.17 -3.16 -5.47
N ALA A 78 7.48 -3.12 -5.61
CA ALA A 78 8.17 -4.08 -6.44
C ALA A 78 7.97 -5.50 -5.91
N PHE A 79 8.02 -5.66 -4.59
CA PHE A 79 7.80 -6.96 -3.99
C PHE A 79 6.37 -7.43 -4.24
N ILE A 80 5.41 -6.57 -4.03
CA ILE A 80 4.00 -6.91 -4.20
C ILE A 80 3.70 -7.28 -5.65
N LEU A 81 4.20 -6.50 -6.58
CA LEU A 81 3.96 -6.77 -8.00
C LEU A 81 4.61 -8.07 -8.43
N ARG A 82 5.79 -8.35 -7.91
CA ARG A 82 6.46 -9.60 -8.26
C ARG A 82 5.69 -10.81 -7.76
N VAL A 83 5.17 -10.72 -6.54
CA VAL A 83 4.38 -11.81 -5.98
C VAL A 83 3.11 -12.00 -6.80
N SER A 84 2.46 -10.90 -7.16
CA SER A 84 1.23 -10.99 -7.95
C SER A 84 1.50 -11.62 -9.31
N GLU A 85 2.62 -11.28 -9.92
CA GLU A 85 2.96 -11.83 -11.22
C GLU A 85 3.23 -13.32 -11.16
N SER A 86 3.76 -13.79 -10.04
CA SER A 86 4.10 -15.19 -9.98
C SER A 86 2.87 -16.06 -9.75
N VAL A 87 1.80 -15.49 -9.28
CA VAL A 87 0.59 -16.25 -8.99
C VAL A 87 -0.09 -16.75 -10.25
N PRO A 88 -0.36 -15.93 -11.26
CA PRO A 88 -0.98 -16.39 -12.48
C PRO A 88 0.07 -16.74 -13.47
N PRO A 89 0.69 -17.73 -13.28
CA PRO A 89 1.76 -18.00 -14.15
C PRO A 89 1.34 -18.23 -15.46
N VAL A 90 0.76 -18.35 -15.59
CA VAL A 90 0.52 -18.60 -16.57
C VAL A 90 0.51 -17.85 -17.48
N GLN A 91 0.24 -17.47 -17.62
CA GLN A 91 0.23 -16.75 -18.41
C GLN A 91 1.10 -16.45 -19.09
N ALA A 92 1.37 -16.54 -18.99
CA ALA A 92 2.03 -16.21 -19.44
C ALA A 92 2.65 -16.14 -20.20
N ARG A 93 2.79 -16.24 -20.38
CA ARG A 93 3.40 -15.94 -20.89
C ARG A 93 3.79 -16.28 -21.73
N PRO A 94 3.65 -16.44 -22.30
CA PRO A 94 4.08 -16.71 -23.05
C PRO A 94 4.87 -16.41 -23.76
N LEU A 95 4.83 -16.16 -23.78
CA LEU A 95 5.42 -15.73 -24.23
C LEU A 95 6.19 -15.68 -24.80
N ARG A 96 6.52 -15.75 -24.74
CA ARG A 96 7.28 -15.53 -25.08
C ARG A 96 7.82 -16.05 -25.53
N PRO A 97 8.08 -16.21 -25.83
CA PRO A 97 8.74 -16.50 -26.27
C PRO A 97 9.22 -16.79 -26.61
#